data_38950dcbcadba4e5f0ebeabff6a4ccce
#
_entry.id   38950dcbcadba4e5f0ebeabff6a4ccce
#
_cell.length_a   1.000
_cell.length_b   1.000
_cell.length_c   1.000
_cell.angle_alpha   90.00
_cell.angle_beta   90.00
_cell.angle_gamma   90.00
#
_symmetry.space_group_name_H-M   'P 1'
#
loop_
_entity.id
_entity.type
_entity.pdbx_description
1 polymer ?
#
loop_
_entity_poly.entity_id
_entity_poly.type
_entity_poly.pdbx_seq_one_letter_code
_entity_poly.pdbx_strand_id
1 'polypeptide(L)'
;MDFSISYGIQNIGLPLILSSGDLKNICFLIDTGATHNVLFDFVYEHLQDDVKLTNANNRIMGIEGHYIETPIIEATFNFEGVICTSTFSVLNASDAVLNIQNETGIQIHGILGMQFLLENKCIIDFDKLQIRI
;
A
#
# COMPACT_ATOMS: atom_id res chain seq x y z
N MET A 1 -3.57 17.54 -3.89
CA MET A 1 -2.19 17.53 -4.41
C MET A 1 -2.00 16.33 -5.32
N ASP A 2 -1.31 16.52 -6.43
CA ASP A 2 -1.16 15.49 -7.45
C ASP A 2 0.20 14.81 -7.33
N PHE A 3 0.19 13.46 -7.41
CA PHE A 3 1.40 12.63 -7.35
C PHE A 3 1.50 11.80 -8.60
N SER A 4 2.70 11.71 -9.17
CA SER A 4 2.95 10.88 -10.34
C SER A 4 2.86 9.39 -10.01
N ILE A 5 2.20 8.63 -10.88
CA ILE A 5 2.19 7.16 -10.87
C ILE A 5 2.88 6.59 -12.11
N SER A 6 3.56 7.45 -12.87
CA SER A 6 4.16 7.05 -14.16
C SER A 6 5.27 6.02 -14.01
N TYR A 7 6.07 6.10 -12.95
CA TYR A 7 7.18 5.17 -12.73
C TYR A 7 6.73 3.70 -12.71
N GLY A 8 5.71 3.41 -11.89
CA GLY A 8 5.17 2.04 -11.81
C GLY A 8 4.51 1.60 -13.11
N ILE A 9 3.73 2.48 -13.74
CA ILE A 9 3.07 2.16 -15.01
C ILE A 9 4.09 1.84 -16.09
N GLN A 10 5.16 2.65 -16.21
CA GLN A 10 6.17 2.46 -17.25
C GLN A 10 7.06 1.24 -17.02
N ASN A 11 7.32 0.89 -15.77
CA ASN A 11 8.27 -0.18 -15.45
C ASN A 11 7.60 -1.53 -15.19
N ILE A 12 6.39 -1.57 -14.62
CA ILE A 12 5.70 -2.81 -14.29
C ILE A 12 4.22 -2.84 -14.68
N GLY A 13 3.73 -1.77 -15.33
CA GLY A 13 2.32 -1.69 -15.75
C GLY A 13 1.33 -1.47 -14.61
N LEU A 14 1.80 -1.10 -13.41
CA LEU A 14 0.97 -0.91 -12.21
C LEU A 14 1.23 0.46 -11.58
N PRO A 15 0.19 1.12 -11.02
CA PRO A 15 0.35 2.41 -10.39
C PRO A 15 1.02 2.28 -9.02
N LEU A 16 2.16 2.91 -8.87
CA LEU A 16 2.93 2.94 -7.62
C LEU A 16 3.08 4.37 -7.12
N ILE A 17 3.04 4.52 -5.80
CA ILE A 17 3.34 5.78 -5.12
C ILE A 17 4.34 5.53 -4.00
N LEU A 18 5.29 6.45 -3.81
CA LEU A 18 6.32 6.36 -2.79
C LEU A 18 6.06 7.35 -1.67
N SER A 19 6.24 6.89 -0.44
CA SER A 19 6.22 7.78 0.72
C SER A 19 7.50 8.61 0.82
N SER A 20 7.42 9.71 1.55
CA SER A 20 8.52 10.61 1.86
C SER A 20 8.61 10.84 3.36
N GLY A 21 9.51 11.72 3.82
CA GLY A 21 9.67 12.03 5.24
C GLY A 21 10.44 10.95 6.00
N ASP A 22 10.10 10.74 7.26
CA ASP A 22 10.81 9.80 8.15
C ASP A 22 10.65 8.35 7.71
N LEU A 23 9.44 7.97 7.29
CA LEU A 23 9.16 6.66 6.68
C LEU A 23 9.17 6.81 5.16
N LYS A 24 10.32 7.14 4.60
CA LYS A 24 10.48 7.40 3.18
C LYS A 24 10.70 6.13 2.36
N ASN A 25 10.35 6.23 1.08
CA ASN A 25 10.55 5.18 0.09
C ASN A 25 9.76 3.90 0.37
N ILE A 26 8.69 4.00 1.15
CA ILE A 26 7.73 2.91 1.23
C ILE A 26 6.90 2.94 -0.06
N CYS A 27 7.00 1.87 -0.81
CA CYS A 27 6.36 1.76 -2.13
C CYS A 27 5.01 1.08 -1.99
N PHE A 28 3.97 1.81 -2.34
CA PHE A 28 2.60 1.29 -2.30
C PHE A 28 2.06 1.06 -3.70
N LEU A 29 1.45 -0.09 -3.90
CA LEU A 29 0.61 -0.36 -5.07
C LEU A 29 -0.79 0.22 -4.81
N ILE A 30 -1.27 1.02 -5.75
CA ILE A 30 -2.66 1.49 -5.73
C ILE A 30 -3.53 0.42 -6.38
N ASP A 31 -4.43 -0.19 -5.62
CA ASP A 31 -5.23 -1.32 -6.08
C ASP A 31 -6.70 -1.12 -5.75
N THR A 32 -7.49 -0.74 -6.75
CA THR A 32 -8.94 -0.57 -6.63
C THR A 32 -9.68 -1.90 -6.44
N GLY A 33 -9.02 -3.03 -6.69
CA GLY A 33 -9.57 -4.37 -6.45
C GLY A 33 -9.39 -4.84 -5.01
N ALA A 34 -8.57 -4.16 -4.21
CA ALA A 34 -8.39 -4.47 -2.80
C ALA A 34 -9.36 -3.64 -1.94
N THR A 35 -10.09 -4.28 -1.05
CA THR A 35 -11.02 -3.59 -0.14
C THR A 35 -10.27 -2.87 0.96
N HIS A 36 -9.25 -3.50 1.52
CA HIS A 36 -8.47 -3.00 2.66
C HIS A 36 -7.06 -2.58 2.24
N ASN A 37 -6.47 -1.67 3.02
CA ASN A 37 -5.05 -1.38 2.89
C ASN A 37 -4.24 -2.52 3.49
N VAL A 38 -3.07 -2.78 2.91
CA VAL A 38 -2.17 -3.85 3.34
C VAL A 38 -0.77 -3.31 3.53
N LEU A 39 -0.12 -3.73 4.60
CA LEU A 39 1.32 -3.58 4.78
C LEU A 39 1.90 -5.00 4.87
N PHE A 40 2.89 -5.30 4.04
CA PHE A 40 3.46 -6.64 4.05
C PHE A 40 4.28 -6.88 5.32
N ASP A 41 4.31 -8.13 5.78
CA ASP A 41 4.89 -8.53 7.06
C ASP A 41 6.37 -8.16 7.20
N PHE A 42 7.16 -8.30 6.13
CA PHE A 42 8.58 -7.95 6.16
C PHE A 42 8.79 -6.44 6.37
N VAL A 43 7.86 -5.61 5.91
CA VAL A 43 7.88 -4.16 6.16
C VAL A 43 7.47 -3.87 7.59
N TYR A 44 6.41 -4.50 8.06
CA TYR A 44 5.94 -4.34 9.44
C TYR A 44 7.03 -4.68 10.45
N GLU A 45 7.81 -5.73 10.21
CA GLU A 45 8.92 -6.11 11.09
C GLU A 45 9.96 -4.99 11.23
N HIS A 46 10.21 -4.22 10.17
CA HIS A 46 11.12 -3.08 10.21
C HIS A 46 10.50 -1.82 10.82
N LEU A 47 9.18 -1.67 10.78
CA LEU A 47 8.48 -0.46 11.21
C LEU A 47 7.74 -0.61 12.53
N GLN A 48 7.98 -1.66 13.30
CA GLN A 48 7.22 -1.95 14.53
C GLN A 48 7.20 -0.79 15.52
N ASP A 49 8.30 -0.05 15.63
CA ASP A 49 8.41 1.09 16.56
C ASP A 49 7.72 2.36 16.03
N ASP A 50 7.42 2.41 14.74
CA ASP A 50 6.86 3.57 14.04
C ASP A 50 5.35 3.44 13.76
N VAL A 51 4.78 2.28 14.03
CA VAL A 51 3.37 1.98 13.78
C VAL A 51 2.69 1.53 15.07
N LYS A 52 1.37 1.71 15.11
CA LYS A 52 0.59 1.37 16.28
C LYS A 52 -0.23 0.11 16.03
N LEU A 53 0.03 -0.91 16.85
CA LEU A 53 -0.80 -2.11 16.84
C LEU A 53 -2.17 -1.80 17.43
N THR A 54 -3.24 -2.06 16.70
CA THR A 54 -4.59 -2.00 17.21
C THR A 54 -4.96 -3.35 17.83
N ASN A 55 -6.02 -3.40 18.63
CA ASN A 55 -6.53 -4.66 19.17
C ASN A 55 -7.57 -5.31 18.26
N ALA A 56 -7.67 -4.86 17.00
CA ALA A 56 -8.62 -5.37 16.02
C ALA A 56 -7.93 -6.28 15.01
N ASN A 57 -8.70 -7.19 14.43
CA ASN A 57 -8.29 -8.05 13.33
C ASN A 57 -9.27 -7.90 12.18
N ASN A 58 -8.77 -7.98 10.95
CA ASN A 58 -9.59 -8.09 9.74
C ASN A 58 -9.69 -9.54 9.28
N ARG A 59 -10.83 -9.86 8.67
CA ARG A 59 -10.99 -11.08 7.90
C ARG A 59 -10.85 -10.74 6.44
N ILE A 60 -9.82 -11.27 5.80
CA ILE A 60 -9.54 -11.05 4.38
C ILE A 60 -9.73 -12.35 3.63
N MET A 61 -10.49 -12.31 2.53
CA MET A 61 -10.66 -13.46 1.67
C MET A 61 -9.39 -13.65 0.81
N GLY A 62 -8.75 -14.80 0.95
CA GLY A 62 -7.65 -15.20 0.08
C GLY A 62 -8.15 -15.69 -1.28
N ILE A 63 -7.22 -15.89 -2.21
CA ILE A 63 -7.48 -16.33 -3.58
C ILE A 63 -8.23 -17.68 -3.62
N GLU A 64 -8.01 -18.54 -2.63
CA GLU A 64 -8.64 -19.86 -2.54
C GLU A 64 -10.04 -19.84 -1.89
N GLY A 65 -10.60 -18.66 -1.63
CA GLY A 65 -11.91 -18.50 -1.03
C GLY A 65 -11.97 -18.67 0.49
N HIS A 66 -10.82 -18.83 1.15
CA HIS A 66 -10.72 -18.91 2.60
C HIS A 66 -10.50 -17.53 3.21
N TYR A 67 -11.15 -17.26 4.36
CA TYR A 67 -10.89 -16.06 5.14
C TYR A 67 -9.64 -16.25 6.00
N ILE A 68 -8.80 -15.22 6.02
CA ILE A 68 -7.61 -15.15 6.88
C ILE A 68 -7.83 -14.01 7.85
N GLU A 69 -7.64 -14.26 9.14
CA GLU A 69 -7.60 -13.20 10.15
C GLU A 69 -6.21 -12.58 10.19
N THR A 70 -6.16 -11.25 10.11
CA THR A 70 -4.90 -10.50 10.12
C THR A 70 -4.92 -9.43 11.17
N PRO A 71 -3.77 -9.15 11.83
CA PRO A 71 -3.69 -8.00 12.73
C PRO A 71 -3.84 -6.71 11.94
N ILE A 72 -4.43 -5.71 12.58
CA ILE A 72 -4.58 -4.37 12.03
C ILE A 72 -3.65 -3.43 12.76
N ILE A 73 -2.87 -2.69 12.01
CA ILE A 73 -2.02 -1.63 12.52
C ILE A 73 -2.53 -0.26 12.06
N GLU A 74 -2.20 0.78 12.82
CA GLU A 74 -2.37 2.16 12.39
C GLU A 74 -1.01 2.72 12.04
N ALA A 75 -0.89 3.34 10.87
CA ALA A 75 0.35 3.93 10.39
C ALA A 75 0.09 5.29 9.75
N THR A 76 1.08 6.17 9.86
CA THR A 76 1.05 7.51 9.26
C THR A 76 2.16 7.60 8.23
N PHE A 77 1.79 7.94 7.02
CA PHE A 77 2.74 8.13 5.92
C PHE A 77 2.64 9.56 5.39
N ASN A 78 3.78 10.07 4.95
CA ASN A 78 3.89 11.37 4.33
C ASN A 78 4.10 11.19 2.83
N PHE A 79 3.27 11.85 2.03
CA PHE A 79 3.41 11.91 0.58
C PHE A 79 3.67 13.35 0.18
N GLU A 80 4.95 13.75 0.18
CA GLU A 80 5.41 15.09 -0.19
C GLU A 80 4.70 16.22 0.59
N GLY A 81 4.49 16.02 1.89
CA GLY A 81 3.83 16.98 2.78
C GLY A 81 2.35 16.68 3.03
N VAL A 82 1.74 15.79 2.29
CA VAL A 82 0.39 15.29 2.59
C VAL A 82 0.49 14.14 3.59
N ILE A 83 -0.01 14.36 4.80
CA ILE A 83 0.06 13.41 5.89
C ILE A 83 -1.20 12.56 5.89
N CYS A 84 -1.05 11.24 5.74
CA CYS A 84 -2.15 10.30 5.71
C CYS A 84 -1.99 9.29 6.85
N THR A 85 -2.98 9.21 7.72
CA THR A 85 -3.07 8.18 8.77
C THR A 85 -4.19 7.23 8.41
N SER A 86 -3.91 5.94 8.38
CA SER A 86 -4.90 4.92 8.08
C SER A 86 -4.56 3.61 8.79
N THR A 87 -5.46 2.66 8.69
CA THR A 87 -5.24 1.30 9.19
C THR A 87 -4.84 0.38 8.05
N PHE A 88 -4.01 -0.58 8.37
CA PHE A 88 -3.45 -1.54 7.42
C PHE A 88 -3.55 -2.94 8.01
N SER A 89 -3.95 -3.91 7.19
CA SER A 89 -3.84 -5.31 7.55
C SER A 89 -2.41 -5.79 7.26
N VAL A 90 -1.83 -6.56 8.16
CA VAL A 90 -0.49 -7.13 7.97
C VAL A 90 -0.64 -8.50 7.31
N LEU A 91 -0.10 -8.64 6.12
CA LEU A 91 -0.15 -9.88 5.33
C LEU A 91 1.24 -10.28 4.86
N ASN A 92 1.40 -11.58 4.58
CA ASN A 92 2.58 -12.05 3.87
C ASN A 92 2.58 -11.52 2.44
N ALA A 93 3.76 -11.18 1.92
CA ALA A 93 3.90 -10.79 0.53
C ALA A 93 3.48 -11.92 -0.40
N SER A 94 2.66 -11.59 -1.39
CA SER A 94 2.20 -12.58 -2.37
C SER A 94 3.34 -13.00 -3.31
N ASP A 95 3.17 -14.16 -3.94
CA ASP A 95 4.11 -14.63 -4.97
C ASP A 95 4.23 -13.63 -6.12
N ALA A 96 3.12 -12.96 -6.49
CA ALA A 96 3.13 -11.96 -7.54
C ALA A 96 4.04 -10.76 -7.17
N VAL A 97 3.98 -10.30 -5.93
CA VAL A 97 4.84 -9.21 -5.44
C VAL A 97 6.31 -9.63 -5.41
N LEU A 98 6.60 -10.84 -4.95
CA LEU A 98 7.95 -11.39 -4.92
C LEU A 98 8.52 -11.60 -6.32
N ASN A 99 7.69 -12.04 -7.27
CA ASN A 99 8.10 -12.20 -8.67
C ASN A 99 8.43 -10.85 -9.31
N ILE A 100 7.66 -9.81 -9.05
CA ILE A 100 7.96 -8.45 -9.52
C ILE A 100 9.33 -8.01 -9.01
N GLN A 101 9.64 -8.23 -7.74
CA GLN A 101 10.93 -7.88 -7.16
C GLN A 101 12.07 -8.66 -7.83
N ASN A 102 11.90 -9.96 -8.04
CA ASN A 102 12.92 -10.81 -8.66
C ASN A 102 13.19 -10.42 -10.12
N GLU A 103 12.15 -10.05 -10.87
CA GLU A 103 12.27 -9.72 -12.29
C GLU A 103 12.71 -8.28 -12.54
N THR A 104 12.32 -7.33 -11.70
CA THR A 104 12.49 -5.90 -11.97
C THR A 104 13.35 -5.18 -10.93
N GLY A 105 13.59 -5.79 -9.77
CA GLY A 105 14.21 -5.13 -8.63
C GLY A 105 13.30 -4.18 -7.86
N ILE A 106 12.05 -4.02 -8.28
CA ILE A 106 11.09 -3.15 -7.60
C ILE A 106 10.42 -3.93 -6.47
N GLN A 107 10.61 -3.45 -5.24
CA GLN A 107 10.00 -4.03 -4.05
C GLN A 107 8.72 -3.27 -3.69
N ILE A 108 7.59 -3.96 -3.66
CA ILE A 108 6.32 -3.41 -3.21
C ILE A 108 6.17 -3.70 -1.72
N HIS A 109 5.93 -2.65 -0.93
CA HIS A 109 5.88 -2.72 0.53
C HIS A 109 4.46 -2.85 1.07
N GLY A 110 3.48 -2.37 0.33
CA GLY A 110 2.09 -2.43 0.75
C GLY A 110 1.12 -2.10 -0.37
N ILE A 111 -0.16 -2.10 -0.03
CA ILE A 111 -1.25 -1.84 -0.94
C ILE A 111 -2.14 -0.74 -0.35
N LEU A 112 -2.43 0.28 -1.15
CA LEU A 112 -3.48 1.25 -0.85
C LEU A 112 -4.74 0.80 -1.58
N GLY A 113 -5.67 0.25 -0.82
CA GLY A 113 -6.92 -0.27 -1.35
C GLY A 113 -8.05 0.75 -1.35
N MET A 114 -9.26 0.28 -1.59
CA MET A 114 -10.44 1.14 -1.61
C MET A 114 -10.63 1.91 -0.31
N GLN A 115 -10.24 1.33 0.83
CA GLN A 115 -10.28 2.01 2.13
C GLN A 115 -9.54 3.35 2.08
N PHE A 116 -8.27 3.35 1.67
CA PHE A 116 -7.46 4.57 1.57
C PHE A 116 -8.03 5.53 0.52
N LEU A 117 -8.40 5.00 -0.63
CA LEU A 117 -8.89 5.81 -1.75
C LEU A 117 -10.18 6.56 -1.39
N LEU A 118 -11.08 5.90 -0.67
CA LEU A 118 -12.33 6.52 -0.21
C LEU A 118 -12.10 7.50 0.94
N GLU A 119 -11.27 7.14 1.93
CA GLU A 119 -10.95 8.01 3.06
C GLU A 119 -10.37 9.36 2.61
N ASN A 120 -9.54 9.33 1.58
CA ASN A 120 -8.84 10.51 1.07
C ASN A 120 -9.49 11.10 -0.18
N LYS A 121 -10.63 10.57 -0.61
CA LYS A 121 -11.37 11.04 -1.80
C LYS A 121 -10.46 11.17 -3.02
N CYS A 122 -9.64 10.15 -3.25
CA CYS A 122 -8.63 10.14 -4.29
C CYS A 122 -9.25 10.17 -5.69
N ILE A 123 -8.54 10.82 -6.61
CA ILE A 123 -8.85 10.79 -8.04
C ILE A 123 -7.65 10.21 -8.77
N ILE A 124 -7.87 9.12 -9.51
CA ILE A 124 -6.84 8.50 -10.35
C ILE A 124 -7.04 8.99 -11.78
N ASP A 125 -6.04 9.64 -12.33
CA ASP A 125 -6.05 10.19 -13.69
C ASP A 125 -5.06 9.39 -14.55
N PHE A 126 -5.57 8.49 -15.38
CA PHE A 126 -4.73 7.68 -16.26
C PHE A 126 -4.28 8.42 -17.52
N ASP A 127 -4.89 9.57 -17.85
CA ASP A 127 -4.41 10.40 -18.93
C ASP A 127 -3.10 11.10 -18.55
N LYS A 128 -3.06 11.71 -17.37
CA LYS A 128 -1.87 12.38 -16.85
C LYS A 128 -0.93 11.47 -16.05
N LEU A 129 -1.32 10.23 -15.79
CA LEU A 129 -0.63 9.29 -14.92
C LEU A 129 -0.34 9.87 -13.52
N GLN A 130 -1.40 10.33 -12.89
CA GLN A 130 -1.36 10.97 -11.57
C GLN A 130 -2.46 10.44 -10.67
N ILE A 131 -2.21 10.48 -9.36
CA ILE A 131 -3.23 10.35 -8.34
C ILE A 131 -3.32 11.66 -7.56
N ARG A 132 -4.53 12.14 -7.33
CA ARG A 132 -4.79 13.28 -6.45
C ARG A 132 -5.25 12.79 -5.09
N ILE A 133 -4.59 13.27 -4.09
CA ILE A 133 -4.92 12.98 -2.70
C ILE A 133 -5.29 14.27 -1.99
#